data_2fa25a376ab69c6a4cfea432de865247
#
_entry.id   2fa25a376ab69c6a4cfea432de865247
#
_cell.length_a   1.000
_cell.length_b   1.000
_cell.length_c   1.000
_cell.angle_alpha   90.00
_cell.angle_beta   90.00
_cell.angle_gamma   90.00
#
_symmetry.space_group_name_H-M   'P 1'
#
loop_
_entity.id
_entity.type
_entity.pdbx_description
1 polymer ?
#
loop_
_entity_poly.entity_id
_entity_poly.type
_entity_poly.pdbx_seq_one_letter_code
_entity_poly.pdbx_strand_id
1 'polypeptide(L)'
;LNLRPTNPQSHADKLAERDAVQQDAFLREVDDALREDQFMRLVRRYGRPVGAGVAAGLALLAGGLVWNSYRSDKIDQRGETLTTALDQVESNRLADASGQLGALTDTGDGSGAAARLIQAGVDLKQGKKADAVKLFEGVSADSSAPRPYRDLATVRAVATNFDAIKPEDVVTRLKPLAVPGNPWFAAAGELVALAHARSGRLDLAGPLLGAIAKDKDAPESARARARQLAGQFGFDAVDDSAITPATTRP
;
A
#
# COMPACT_ATOMS: atom_id res chain seq x y z
N LEU A 1 -77.74 -49.40 -46.77
CA LEU A 1 -76.75 -48.51 -47.45
C LEU A 1 -76.90 -47.11 -46.85
N ASN A 2 -75.93 -46.68 -46.06
CA ASN A 2 -75.88 -45.34 -45.46
C ASN A 2 -74.84 -44.48 -46.23
N LEU A 3 -75.33 -43.68 -47.14
CA LEU A 3 -74.55 -42.68 -47.83
C LEU A 3 -74.40 -41.49 -46.89
N ARG A 4 -73.21 -41.29 -46.34
CA ARG A 4 -72.83 -40.05 -45.64
C ARG A 4 -72.63 -38.90 -46.66
N PRO A 5 -73.29 -37.76 -46.50
CA PRO A 5 -73.00 -36.60 -47.35
C PRO A 5 -71.59 -36.06 -47.06
N THR A 6 -70.74 -36.01 -48.06
CA THR A 6 -69.49 -35.30 -48.03
C THR A 6 -69.77 -33.80 -47.96
N ASN A 7 -69.49 -33.21 -46.85
CA ASN A 7 -69.68 -31.77 -46.60
C ASN A 7 -68.66 -30.96 -47.42
N PRO A 8 -69.10 -30.16 -48.42
CA PRO A 8 -68.15 -29.37 -49.24
C PRO A 8 -67.42 -28.27 -48.46
N GLN A 9 -67.97 -27.89 -47.30
CA GLN A 9 -67.30 -26.89 -46.41
C GLN A 9 -66.00 -27.41 -45.85
N SER A 10 -65.82 -28.69 -45.59
CA SER A 10 -64.60 -29.28 -45.08
C SER A 10 -63.44 -29.28 -46.06
N HIS A 11 -63.72 -29.20 -47.36
CA HIS A 11 -62.71 -29.13 -48.40
C HIS A 11 -62.19 -27.67 -48.60
N ALA A 12 -63.15 -26.73 -48.54
CA ALA A 12 -62.80 -25.30 -48.62
C ALA A 12 -61.97 -24.81 -47.40
N ASP A 13 -62.34 -25.28 -46.19
CA ASP A 13 -61.64 -24.98 -44.96
C ASP A 13 -60.23 -25.55 -44.98
N LYS A 14 -60.01 -26.74 -45.47
CA LYS A 14 -58.68 -27.35 -45.61
C LYS A 14 -57.80 -26.68 -46.68
N LEU A 15 -58.38 -26.12 -47.73
CA LEU A 15 -57.66 -25.34 -48.72
C LEU A 15 -57.30 -24.00 -48.15
N ALA A 16 -58.21 -23.32 -47.46
CA ALA A 16 -57.92 -22.04 -46.78
C ALA A 16 -56.84 -22.16 -45.69
N GLU A 17 -56.83 -23.25 -44.93
CA GLU A 17 -55.84 -23.56 -43.92
C GLU A 17 -54.43 -23.82 -44.53
N ARG A 18 -54.40 -24.51 -45.69
CA ARG A 18 -53.13 -24.71 -46.43
C ARG A 18 -52.62 -23.45 -47.06
N ASP A 19 -53.50 -22.61 -47.60
CA ASP A 19 -53.11 -21.31 -48.14
C ASP A 19 -52.60 -20.34 -47.02
N ALA A 20 -53.23 -20.37 -45.84
CA ALA A 20 -52.77 -19.59 -44.68
C ALA A 20 -51.39 -20.07 -44.19
N VAL A 21 -51.18 -21.39 -44.11
CA VAL A 21 -49.87 -21.96 -43.70
C VAL A 21 -48.78 -21.65 -44.74
N GLN A 22 -49.09 -21.66 -46.03
CA GLN A 22 -48.14 -21.28 -47.09
C GLN A 22 -47.84 -19.78 -47.06
N GLN A 23 -48.86 -18.94 -46.82
CA GLN A 23 -48.65 -17.50 -46.66
C GLN A 23 -47.80 -17.18 -45.43
N ASP A 24 -48.04 -17.85 -44.29
CA ASP A 24 -47.22 -17.67 -43.07
C ASP A 24 -45.78 -18.15 -43.29
N ALA A 25 -45.58 -19.25 -44.00
CA ALA A 25 -44.23 -19.72 -44.35
C ALA A 25 -43.51 -18.74 -45.27
N PHE A 26 -44.21 -18.22 -46.27
CA PHE A 26 -43.63 -17.22 -47.21
C PHE A 26 -43.35 -15.90 -46.52
N LEU A 27 -44.22 -15.43 -45.62
CA LEU A 27 -43.99 -14.20 -44.84
C LEU A 27 -42.76 -14.33 -43.90
N ARG A 28 -42.55 -15.50 -43.30
CA ARG A 28 -41.39 -15.79 -42.48
C ARG A 28 -40.11 -15.81 -43.32
N GLU A 29 -40.14 -16.44 -44.48
CA GLU A 29 -38.99 -16.52 -45.39
C GLU A 29 -38.60 -15.12 -45.92
N VAL A 30 -39.58 -14.27 -46.22
CA VAL A 30 -39.37 -12.89 -46.64
C VAL A 30 -38.85 -12.02 -45.48
N ASP A 31 -39.35 -12.24 -44.25
CA ASP A 31 -38.89 -11.49 -43.07
C ASP A 31 -37.48 -11.88 -42.68
N ASP A 32 -37.11 -13.16 -42.79
CA ASP A 32 -35.73 -13.63 -42.56
C ASP A 32 -34.79 -13.12 -43.65
N ALA A 33 -35.18 -13.13 -44.91
CA ALA A 33 -34.38 -12.56 -46.00
C ALA A 33 -34.18 -11.02 -45.86
N LEU A 34 -35.20 -10.30 -45.41
CA LEU A 34 -35.12 -8.86 -45.14
C LEU A 34 -34.22 -8.56 -43.94
N ARG A 35 -34.24 -9.38 -42.90
CA ARG A 35 -33.33 -9.25 -41.74
C ARG A 35 -31.89 -9.54 -42.13
N GLU A 36 -31.66 -10.56 -42.95
CA GLU A 36 -30.31 -10.88 -43.43
C GLU A 36 -29.75 -9.77 -44.31
N ASP A 37 -30.55 -9.17 -45.18
CA ASP A 37 -30.16 -8.05 -46.04
C ASP A 37 -29.90 -6.75 -45.25
N GLN A 38 -30.70 -6.51 -44.22
CA GLN A 38 -30.47 -5.35 -43.32
C GLN A 38 -29.21 -5.54 -42.49
N PHE A 39 -28.98 -6.75 -41.97
CA PHE A 39 -27.75 -7.08 -41.22
C PHE A 39 -26.51 -6.99 -42.12
N MET A 40 -26.55 -7.52 -43.32
CA MET A 40 -25.44 -7.43 -44.27
C MET A 40 -25.15 -5.99 -44.70
N ARG A 41 -26.15 -5.12 -44.82
CA ARG A 41 -25.96 -3.68 -45.08
C ARG A 41 -25.32 -2.97 -43.91
N LEU A 42 -25.71 -3.31 -42.67
CA LEU A 42 -25.05 -2.80 -41.43
C LEU A 42 -23.60 -3.26 -41.33
N VAL A 43 -23.33 -4.54 -41.56
CA VAL A 43 -21.97 -5.12 -41.53
C VAL A 43 -21.10 -4.51 -42.63
N ARG A 44 -21.61 -4.31 -43.84
CA ARG A 44 -20.83 -3.64 -44.92
C ARG A 44 -20.54 -2.17 -44.64
N ARG A 45 -21.46 -1.46 -43.96
CA ARG A 45 -21.30 -0.03 -43.67
C ARG A 45 -20.46 0.23 -42.42
N TYR A 46 -20.62 -0.58 -41.38
CA TYR A 46 -19.98 -0.38 -40.09
C TYR A 46 -18.97 -1.44 -39.69
N GLY A 47 -18.90 -2.56 -40.41
CA GLY A 47 -18.01 -3.68 -40.09
C GLY A 47 -16.51 -3.29 -40.07
N ARG A 48 -16.08 -2.45 -41.03
CA ARG A 48 -14.70 -1.95 -41.04
C ARG A 48 -14.38 -1.00 -39.87
N PRO A 49 -15.16 0.07 -39.58
CA PRO A 49 -14.87 0.94 -38.44
C PRO A 49 -15.08 0.25 -37.10
N VAL A 50 -16.10 -0.61 -36.95
CA VAL A 50 -16.32 -1.40 -35.73
C VAL A 50 -15.19 -2.42 -35.55
N GLY A 51 -14.79 -3.14 -36.58
CA GLY A 51 -13.66 -4.06 -36.53
C GLY A 51 -12.34 -3.37 -36.20
N ALA A 52 -12.10 -2.19 -36.76
CA ALA A 52 -10.95 -1.36 -36.42
C ALA A 52 -11.00 -0.88 -34.97
N GLY A 53 -12.17 -0.47 -34.47
CA GLY A 53 -12.38 -0.07 -33.08
C GLY A 53 -12.13 -1.21 -32.10
N VAL A 54 -12.64 -2.40 -32.39
CA VAL A 54 -12.41 -3.61 -31.57
C VAL A 54 -10.93 -4.01 -31.60
N ALA A 55 -10.29 -4.00 -32.77
CA ALA A 55 -8.86 -4.29 -32.89
C ALA A 55 -8.00 -3.29 -32.11
N ALA A 56 -8.31 -1.98 -32.19
CA ALA A 56 -7.63 -0.95 -31.42
C ALA A 56 -7.85 -1.14 -29.91
N GLY A 57 -9.06 -1.46 -29.47
CA GLY A 57 -9.36 -1.76 -28.07
C GLY A 57 -8.59 -2.96 -27.53
N LEU A 58 -8.52 -4.05 -28.33
CA LEU A 58 -7.72 -5.23 -27.97
C LEU A 58 -6.22 -4.94 -27.94
N ALA A 59 -5.71 -4.12 -28.87
CA ALA A 59 -4.31 -3.71 -28.87
C ALA A 59 -3.96 -2.85 -27.63
N LEU A 60 -4.86 -1.94 -27.22
CA LEU A 60 -4.68 -1.15 -25.99
C LEU A 60 -4.72 -2.02 -24.75
N LEU A 61 -5.63 -3.00 -24.67
CA LEU A 61 -5.69 -3.96 -23.57
C LEU A 61 -4.43 -4.83 -23.51
N ALA A 62 -4.00 -5.37 -24.64
CA ALA A 62 -2.78 -6.17 -24.71
C ALA A 62 -1.54 -5.34 -24.33
N GLY A 63 -1.43 -4.12 -24.85
CA GLY A 63 -0.37 -3.18 -24.48
C GLY A 63 -0.38 -2.83 -23.00
N GLY A 64 -1.57 -2.58 -22.43
CA GLY A 64 -1.74 -2.33 -21.00
C GLY A 64 -1.35 -3.52 -20.11
N LEU A 65 -1.72 -4.74 -20.53
CA LEU A 65 -1.35 -5.98 -19.81
C LEU A 65 0.16 -6.22 -19.86
N VAL A 66 0.80 -6.06 -21.04
CA VAL A 66 2.26 -6.20 -21.19
C VAL A 66 2.99 -5.14 -20.37
N TRP A 67 2.52 -3.88 -20.40
CA TRP A 67 3.09 -2.80 -19.59
C TRP A 67 2.96 -3.09 -18.09
N ASN A 68 1.79 -3.55 -17.66
CA ASN A 68 1.55 -3.90 -16.25
C ASN A 68 2.44 -5.08 -15.81
N SER A 69 2.55 -6.13 -16.62
CA SER A 69 3.43 -7.28 -16.34
C SER A 69 4.89 -6.86 -16.21
N TYR A 70 5.39 -6.08 -17.17
CA TYR A 70 6.76 -5.56 -17.12
C TYR A 70 7.05 -4.69 -15.90
N ARG A 71 6.04 -3.91 -15.45
CA ARG A 71 6.15 -3.09 -14.24
C ARG A 71 6.14 -3.96 -12.98
N SER A 72 5.28 -4.99 -12.92
CA SER A 72 5.23 -5.94 -11.81
C SER A 72 6.55 -6.70 -11.67
N ASP A 73 7.10 -7.25 -12.76
CA ASP A 73 8.36 -7.99 -12.75
C ASP A 73 9.52 -7.15 -12.18
N LYS A 74 9.57 -5.86 -12.51
CA LYS A 74 10.57 -4.95 -11.93
C LYS A 74 10.39 -4.70 -10.43
N ILE A 75 9.14 -4.61 -9.97
CA ILE A 75 8.84 -4.45 -8.54
C ILE A 75 9.22 -5.71 -7.79
N ASP A 76 8.88 -6.88 -8.33
CA ASP A 76 9.17 -8.17 -7.72
C ASP A 76 10.68 -8.42 -7.62
N GLN A 77 11.44 -8.13 -8.68
CA GLN A 77 12.91 -8.21 -8.68
C GLN A 77 13.55 -7.30 -7.63
N ARG A 78 13.04 -6.06 -7.46
CA ARG A 78 13.53 -5.14 -6.43
C ARG A 78 13.19 -5.64 -5.02
N GLY A 79 11.98 -6.20 -4.84
CA GLY A 79 11.57 -6.83 -3.60
C GLY A 79 12.48 -8.00 -3.22
N GLU A 80 12.78 -8.88 -4.17
CA GLU A 80 13.70 -10.01 -3.99
C GLU A 80 15.11 -9.53 -3.63
N THR A 81 15.62 -8.50 -4.31
CA THR A 81 16.92 -7.91 -3.99
C THR A 81 16.96 -7.36 -2.57
N LEU A 82 15.91 -6.66 -2.12
CA LEU A 82 15.81 -6.14 -0.74
C LEU A 82 15.77 -7.28 0.29
N THR A 83 14.98 -8.33 0.02
CA THR A 83 14.87 -9.49 0.92
C THR A 83 16.20 -10.20 1.03
N THR A 84 16.87 -10.47 -0.09
CA THR A 84 18.20 -11.09 -0.10
C THR A 84 19.24 -10.24 0.63
N ALA A 85 19.19 -8.92 0.47
CA ALA A 85 20.09 -8.03 1.21
C ALA A 85 19.83 -8.08 2.72
N LEU A 86 18.56 -8.17 3.15
CA LEU A 86 18.23 -8.34 4.58
C LEU A 86 18.74 -9.68 5.13
N ASP A 87 18.58 -10.80 4.42
CA ASP A 87 19.12 -12.11 4.79
C ASP A 87 20.65 -12.08 4.94
N GLN A 88 21.33 -11.32 4.07
CA GLN A 88 22.77 -11.10 4.16
C GLN A 88 23.15 -10.27 5.38
N VAL A 89 22.36 -9.24 5.72
CA VAL A 89 22.56 -8.44 6.94
C VAL A 89 22.37 -9.29 8.20
N GLU A 90 21.35 -10.18 8.22
CA GLU A 90 21.12 -11.11 9.33
C GLU A 90 22.26 -12.13 9.46
N SER A 91 22.78 -12.62 8.33
CA SER A 91 23.91 -13.52 8.25
C SER A 91 25.27 -12.81 8.47
N ASN A 92 25.27 -11.53 8.84
CA ASN A 92 26.47 -10.68 9.01
C ASN A 92 27.37 -10.55 7.76
N ARG A 93 26.83 -10.82 6.57
CA ARG A 93 27.51 -10.61 5.27
C ARG A 93 27.30 -9.18 4.77
N LEU A 94 27.83 -8.21 5.51
CA LEU A 94 27.53 -6.80 5.31
C LEU A 94 28.05 -6.24 3.98
N ALA A 95 29.16 -6.76 3.46
CA ALA A 95 29.72 -6.35 2.17
C ALA A 95 28.83 -6.78 1.00
N ASP A 96 28.33 -8.02 1.03
CA ASP A 96 27.44 -8.55 0.02
C ASP A 96 26.11 -7.78 0.01
N ALA A 97 25.55 -7.52 1.20
CA ALA A 97 24.34 -6.71 1.37
C ALA A 97 24.51 -5.33 0.74
N SER A 98 25.62 -4.62 1.04
CA SER A 98 25.91 -3.31 0.46
C SER A 98 26.02 -3.34 -1.07
N GLY A 99 26.64 -4.38 -1.63
CA GLY A 99 26.76 -4.55 -3.08
C GLY A 99 25.39 -4.69 -3.77
N GLN A 100 24.49 -5.46 -3.17
CA GLN A 100 23.13 -5.63 -3.70
C GLN A 100 22.27 -4.38 -3.55
N LEU A 101 22.33 -3.72 -2.38
CA LEU A 101 21.57 -2.49 -2.12
C LEU A 101 21.98 -1.35 -3.06
N GLY A 102 23.28 -1.27 -3.43
CA GLY A 102 23.81 -0.23 -4.32
C GLY A 102 23.06 -0.12 -5.65
N ALA A 103 22.58 -1.24 -6.20
CA ALA A 103 21.78 -1.25 -7.43
C ALA A 103 20.40 -0.58 -7.28
N LEU A 104 19.90 -0.43 -6.06
CA LEU A 104 18.56 0.12 -5.77
C LEU A 104 18.61 1.54 -5.20
N THR A 105 19.72 1.99 -4.64
CA THR A 105 19.83 3.30 -3.94
C THR A 105 19.46 4.49 -4.81
N ASP A 106 19.68 4.40 -6.12
CA ASP A 106 19.42 5.47 -7.09
C ASP A 106 18.02 5.42 -7.70
N THR A 107 17.20 4.43 -7.32
CA THR A 107 15.81 4.40 -7.79
C THR A 107 15.00 5.44 -7.02
N GLY A 108 14.33 6.36 -7.75
CA GLY A 108 13.53 7.44 -7.18
C GLY A 108 12.14 7.00 -6.70
N ASP A 109 12.04 5.84 -6.06
CA ASP A 109 10.79 5.26 -5.57
C ASP A 109 10.92 4.67 -4.16
N GLY A 110 9.87 4.00 -3.69
CA GLY A 110 9.85 3.37 -2.36
C GLY A 110 10.93 2.30 -2.18
N SER A 111 11.32 1.58 -3.23
CA SER A 111 12.38 0.56 -3.14
C SER A 111 13.76 1.19 -2.95
N GLY A 112 14.03 2.31 -3.61
CA GLY A 112 15.26 3.08 -3.39
C GLY A 112 15.34 3.68 -2.00
N ALA A 113 14.23 4.21 -1.50
CA ALA A 113 14.17 4.71 -0.13
C ALA A 113 14.42 3.59 0.90
N ALA A 114 13.81 2.39 0.70
CA ALA A 114 14.05 1.22 1.54
C ALA A 114 15.50 0.76 1.48
N ALA A 115 16.09 0.68 0.27
CA ALA A 115 17.48 0.29 0.09
C ALA A 115 18.44 1.23 0.84
N ARG A 116 18.23 2.56 0.76
CA ARG A 116 19.02 3.55 1.50
C ARG A 116 18.88 3.42 3.02
N LEU A 117 17.66 3.11 3.51
CA LEU A 117 17.43 2.86 4.94
C LEU A 117 18.14 1.60 5.43
N ILE A 118 18.10 0.51 4.65
CA ILE A 118 18.81 -0.74 4.98
C ILE A 118 20.33 -0.49 4.91
N GLN A 119 20.82 0.19 3.87
CA GLN A 119 22.24 0.53 3.75
C GLN A 119 22.73 1.35 4.92
N ALA A 120 21.95 2.34 5.39
CA ALA A 120 22.28 3.09 6.59
C ALA A 120 22.40 2.19 7.84
N GLY A 121 21.53 1.16 7.95
CA GLY A 121 21.63 0.13 8.98
C GLY A 121 22.91 -0.70 8.88
N VAL A 122 23.31 -1.06 7.66
CA VAL A 122 24.58 -1.76 7.38
C VAL A 122 25.77 -0.89 7.79
N ASP A 123 25.77 0.40 7.42
CA ASP A 123 26.82 1.33 7.76
C ASP A 123 26.96 1.51 9.28
N LEU A 124 25.85 1.52 10.02
CA LEU A 124 25.89 1.52 11.50
C LEU A 124 26.54 0.26 12.06
N LYS A 125 26.20 -0.93 11.52
CA LYS A 125 26.84 -2.19 11.93
C LYS A 125 28.35 -2.20 11.63
N GLN A 126 28.78 -1.48 10.59
CA GLN A 126 30.19 -1.32 10.22
C GLN A 126 30.90 -0.18 10.97
N GLY A 127 30.21 0.54 11.87
CA GLY A 127 30.75 1.68 12.59
C GLY A 127 30.84 2.98 11.77
N LYS A 128 30.30 3.00 10.55
CA LYS A 128 30.27 4.15 9.63
C LYS A 128 29.11 5.10 9.96
N LYS A 129 29.11 5.62 11.19
CA LYS A 129 28.02 6.45 11.73
C LYS A 129 27.71 7.68 10.86
N ALA A 130 28.72 8.36 10.35
CA ALA A 130 28.54 9.57 9.55
C ALA A 130 27.86 9.28 8.20
N ASP A 131 28.19 8.15 7.56
CA ASP A 131 27.60 7.75 6.29
C ASP A 131 26.14 7.31 6.49
N ALA A 132 25.84 6.57 7.56
CA ALA A 132 24.48 6.22 7.94
C ALA A 132 23.59 7.46 8.17
N VAL A 133 24.11 8.48 8.88
CA VAL A 133 23.38 9.74 9.10
C VAL A 133 23.07 10.43 7.77
N LYS A 134 24.04 10.52 6.85
CA LYS A 134 23.80 11.11 5.52
C LYS A 134 22.70 10.39 4.74
N LEU A 135 22.70 9.05 4.78
CA LEU A 135 21.66 8.25 4.10
C LEU A 135 20.28 8.49 4.72
N PHE A 136 20.17 8.50 6.06
CA PHE A 136 18.92 8.83 6.73
C PHE A 136 18.43 10.24 6.40
N GLU A 137 19.31 11.24 6.46
CA GLU A 137 18.96 12.62 6.10
C GLU A 137 18.52 12.74 4.63
N GLY A 138 19.20 12.02 3.73
CA GLY A 138 18.84 11.95 2.32
C GLY A 138 17.44 11.40 2.10
N VAL A 139 17.08 10.30 2.78
CA VAL A 139 15.71 9.73 2.69
C VAL A 139 14.67 10.66 3.33
N SER A 140 15.01 11.29 4.48
CA SER A 140 14.10 12.22 5.16
C SER A 140 13.75 13.43 4.30
N ALA A 141 14.70 13.94 3.52
CA ALA A 141 14.52 15.09 2.63
C ALA A 141 13.92 14.75 1.26
N ASP A 142 13.89 13.48 0.88
CA ASP A 142 13.44 13.03 -0.45
C ASP A 142 11.91 13.05 -0.54
N SER A 143 11.37 14.04 -1.24
CA SER A 143 9.91 14.18 -1.44
C SER A 143 9.29 13.04 -2.24
N SER A 144 10.07 12.30 -3.04
CA SER A 144 9.63 11.12 -3.81
C SER A 144 9.50 9.87 -2.94
N ALA A 145 10.19 9.82 -1.80
CA ALA A 145 10.10 8.72 -0.85
C ALA A 145 8.73 8.72 -0.14
N PRO A 146 8.11 7.55 0.08
CA PRO A 146 6.89 7.43 0.88
C PRO A 146 7.03 8.07 2.26
N ARG A 147 5.98 8.77 2.72
CA ARG A 147 6.01 9.48 4.01
C ARG A 147 6.47 8.60 5.18
N PRO A 148 6.00 7.33 5.34
CA PRO A 148 6.46 6.49 6.45
C PRO A 148 7.98 6.28 6.47
N TYR A 149 8.63 6.19 5.28
CA TYR A 149 10.08 6.05 5.18
C TYR A 149 10.81 7.34 5.54
N ARG A 150 10.26 8.50 5.14
CA ARG A 150 10.81 9.81 5.53
C ARG A 150 10.74 10.04 7.04
N ASP A 151 9.61 9.70 7.64
CA ASP A 151 9.40 9.84 9.09
C ASP A 151 10.36 8.90 9.86
N LEU A 152 10.46 7.62 9.43
CA LEU A 152 11.46 6.68 9.98
C LEU A 152 12.89 7.23 9.86
N ALA A 153 13.24 7.72 8.66
CA ALA A 153 14.56 8.27 8.40
C ALA A 153 14.88 9.46 9.31
N THR A 154 13.90 10.36 9.53
CA THR A 154 14.03 11.51 10.43
C THR A 154 14.32 11.05 11.86
N VAL A 155 13.54 10.09 12.37
CA VAL A 155 13.76 9.55 13.74
C VAL A 155 15.13 8.87 13.82
N ARG A 156 15.52 8.08 12.81
CA ARG A 156 16.81 7.37 12.78
C ARG A 156 18.00 8.32 12.67
N ALA A 157 17.91 9.36 11.84
CA ALA A 157 18.97 10.37 11.72
C ALA A 157 19.24 11.06 13.06
N VAL A 158 18.16 11.50 13.73
CA VAL A 158 18.25 12.15 15.03
C VAL A 158 18.77 11.18 16.09
N ALA A 159 18.22 9.96 16.18
CA ALA A 159 18.66 8.96 17.17
C ALA A 159 20.15 8.61 16.99
N THR A 160 20.58 8.42 15.74
CA THR A 160 21.98 8.08 15.44
C THR A 160 22.94 9.20 15.81
N ASN A 161 22.56 10.45 15.60
CA ASN A 161 23.44 11.62 15.82
C ASN A 161 23.04 12.45 17.05
N PHE A 162 22.28 11.87 17.98
CA PHE A 162 21.64 12.57 19.10
C PHE A 162 22.61 13.43 19.92
N ASP A 163 23.79 12.90 20.22
CA ASP A 163 24.77 13.58 21.07
C ASP A 163 25.41 14.81 20.39
N ALA A 164 25.50 14.80 19.05
CA ALA A 164 26.07 15.87 18.27
C ALA A 164 25.07 16.96 17.87
N ILE A 165 23.76 16.69 17.99
CA ILE A 165 22.69 17.64 17.66
C ILE A 165 22.38 18.48 18.90
N LYS A 166 22.13 19.77 18.69
CA LYS A 166 21.64 20.65 19.77
C LYS A 166 20.25 20.21 20.22
N PRO A 167 19.94 20.22 21.51
CA PRO A 167 18.62 19.77 22.00
C PRO A 167 17.45 20.47 21.33
N GLU A 168 17.55 21.76 21.03
CA GLU A 168 16.51 22.57 20.38
C GLU A 168 16.24 22.07 18.95
N ASP A 169 17.30 21.66 18.24
CA ASP A 169 17.19 21.12 16.89
C ASP A 169 16.54 19.72 16.90
N VAL A 170 16.84 18.89 17.91
CA VAL A 170 16.16 17.61 18.13
C VAL A 170 14.65 17.83 18.29
N VAL A 171 14.28 18.76 19.20
CA VAL A 171 12.86 19.09 19.45
C VAL A 171 12.21 19.61 18.17
N THR A 172 12.83 20.54 17.46
CA THR A 172 12.27 21.12 16.24
C THR A 172 12.02 20.07 15.16
N ARG A 173 12.98 19.17 14.95
CA ARG A 173 12.90 18.12 13.92
C ARG A 173 11.86 17.05 14.24
N LEU A 174 11.71 16.67 15.52
CA LEU A 174 10.87 15.55 15.94
C LEU A 174 9.49 15.97 16.46
N LYS A 175 9.26 17.24 16.78
CA LYS A 175 7.97 17.74 17.27
C LYS A 175 6.76 17.30 16.44
N PRO A 176 6.80 17.29 15.08
CA PRO A 176 5.66 16.82 14.29
C PRO A 176 5.33 15.33 14.46
N LEU A 177 6.30 14.52 14.88
CA LEU A 177 6.18 13.07 15.08
C LEU A 177 5.93 12.72 16.55
N ALA A 178 6.31 13.61 17.49
CA ALA A 178 6.21 13.43 18.92
C ALA A 178 4.83 13.89 19.48
N VAL A 179 3.75 13.51 18.78
CA VAL A 179 2.38 13.85 19.17
C VAL A 179 1.54 12.58 19.34
N PRO A 180 0.66 12.50 20.36
CA PRO A 180 -0.23 11.36 20.56
C PRO A 180 -1.02 11.02 19.29
N GLY A 181 -1.17 9.73 18.99
CA GLY A 181 -1.84 9.22 17.78
C GLY A 181 -0.93 9.16 16.54
N ASN A 182 0.29 9.68 16.60
CA ASN A 182 1.27 9.46 15.54
C ASN A 182 1.94 8.09 15.74
N PRO A 183 2.12 7.26 14.69
CA PRO A 183 2.81 5.95 14.81
C PRO A 183 4.24 6.04 15.37
N TRP A 184 4.88 7.20 15.23
CA TRP A 184 6.24 7.46 15.74
C TRP A 184 6.26 8.11 17.12
N PHE A 185 5.09 8.34 17.74
CA PHE A 185 4.98 9.09 19.00
C PHE A 185 5.92 8.58 20.09
N ALA A 186 5.94 7.27 20.32
CA ALA A 186 6.80 6.71 21.37
C ALA A 186 8.30 6.93 21.08
N ALA A 187 8.74 6.69 19.85
CA ALA A 187 10.15 6.81 19.49
C ALA A 187 10.61 8.27 19.38
N ALA A 188 9.84 9.11 18.71
CA ALA A 188 10.15 10.53 18.56
C ALA A 188 10.01 11.28 19.88
N GLY A 189 8.95 10.99 20.65
CA GLY A 189 8.69 11.61 21.95
C GLY A 189 9.75 11.29 22.98
N GLU A 190 10.27 10.06 23.01
CA GLU A 190 11.39 9.69 23.89
C GLU A 190 12.63 10.55 23.60
N LEU A 191 13.00 10.70 22.31
CA LEU A 191 14.16 11.55 21.91
C LEU A 191 13.92 13.02 22.26
N VAL A 192 12.70 13.52 22.08
CA VAL A 192 12.32 14.90 22.47
C VAL A 192 12.41 15.07 23.99
N ALA A 193 11.91 14.09 24.78
CA ALA A 193 12.00 14.14 26.23
C ALA A 193 13.48 14.14 26.71
N LEU A 194 14.31 13.28 26.11
CA LEU A 194 15.75 13.28 26.40
C LEU A 194 16.43 14.61 26.02
N ALA A 195 16.03 15.23 24.90
CA ALA A 195 16.53 16.55 24.51
C ALA A 195 16.12 17.64 25.53
N HIS A 196 14.88 17.61 26.01
CA HIS A 196 14.44 18.49 27.09
C HIS A 196 15.23 18.27 28.37
N ALA A 197 15.46 17.01 28.77
CA ALA A 197 16.25 16.68 29.93
C ALA A 197 17.72 17.20 29.82
N ARG A 198 18.34 17.04 28.64
CA ARG A 198 19.69 17.61 28.36
C ARG A 198 19.72 19.12 28.48
N SER A 199 18.62 19.81 28.23
CA SER A 199 18.46 21.26 28.41
C SER A 199 18.06 21.67 29.85
N GLY A 200 18.03 20.73 30.79
CA GLY A 200 17.56 20.96 32.16
C GLY A 200 16.04 21.15 32.31
N ARG A 201 15.27 20.90 31.27
CA ARG A 201 13.82 21.12 31.23
C ARG A 201 13.05 19.83 31.56
N LEU A 202 13.23 19.37 32.82
CA LEU A 202 12.58 18.16 33.31
C LEU A 202 11.05 18.33 33.41
N ASP A 203 10.57 19.57 33.57
CA ASP A 203 9.18 19.99 33.54
C ASP A 203 8.46 19.63 32.21
N LEU A 204 9.21 19.53 31.11
CA LEU A 204 8.69 19.11 29.81
C LEU A 204 8.96 17.64 29.52
N ALA A 205 10.10 17.13 29.97
CA ALA A 205 10.52 15.75 29.72
C ALA A 205 9.58 14.75 30.44
N GLY A 206 9.28 14.98 31.70
CA GLY A 206 8.46 14.08 32.54
C GLY A 206 7.05 13.86 31.99
N PRO A 207 6.25 14.92 31.77
CA PRO A 207 4.91 14.77 31.21
C PRO A 207 4.86 14.07 29.86
N LEU A 208 5.85 14.33 28.98
CA LEU A 208 5.93 13.66 27.66
C LEU A 208 6.19 12.17 27.81
N LEU A 209 7.12 11.77 28.68
CA LEU A 209 7.37 10.36 28.99
C LEU A 209 6.15 9.70 29.67
N GLY A 210 5.46 10.42 30.57
CA GLY A 210 4.21 9.96 31.14
C GLY A 210 3.10 9.71 30.11
N ALA A 211 3.01 10.58 29.09
CA ALA A 211 2.08 10.38 27.99
C ALA A 211 2.43 9.14 27.16
N ILE A 212 3.71 8.89 26.87
CA ILE A 212 4.17 7.68 26.16
C ILE A 212 3.88 6.42 27.01
N ALA A 213 4.11 6.49 28.32
CA ALA A 213 3.88 5.37 29.22
C ALA A 213 2.42 4.91 29.27
N LYS A 214 1.48 5.84 29.02
CA LYS A 214 0.02 5.60 28.99
C LYS A 214 -0.54 5.33 27.58
N ASP A 215 0.27 5.47 26.54
CA ASP A 215 -0.14 5.26 25.16
C ASP A 215 -0.36 3.76 24.88
N LYS A 216 -1.61 3.37 24.63
CA LYS A 216 -1.98 1.97 24.35
C LYS A 216 -1.47 1.48 22.98
N ASP A 217 -1.22 2.38 22.06
CA ASP A 217 -0.71 2.07 20.71
C ASP A 217 0.81 1.90 20.70
N ALA A 218 1.50 2.36 21.76
CA ALA A 218 2.93 2.18 21.91
C ALA A 218 3.27 0.73 22.34
N PRO A 219 4.39 0.16 21.80
CA PRO A 219 4.88 -1.14 22.26
C PRO A 219 5.14 -1.17 23.77
N GLU A 220 4.86 -2.32 24.43
CA GLU A 220 5.04 -2.44 25.89
C GLU A 220 6.47 -2.09 26.34
N SER A 221 7.48 -2.48 25.55
CA SER A 221 8.88 -2.15 25.82
C SER A 221 9.16 -0.64 25.84
N ALA A 222 8.50 0.13 24.94
CA ALA A 222 8.61 1.58 24.91
C ALA A 222 7.89 2.23 26.09
N ARG A 223 6.69 1.74 26.45
CA ARG A 223 5.95 2.19 27.63
C ARG A 223 6.71 1.93 28.92
N ALA A 224 7.29 0.75 29.08
CA ALA A 224 8.08 0.39 30.25
C ALA A 224 9.33 1.31 30.38
N ARG A 225 10.04 1.53 29.28
CA ARG A 225 11.20 2.43 29.25
C ARG A 225 10.80 3.88 29.55
N ALA A 226 9.69 4.35 28.99
CA ALA A 226 9.18 5.69 29.28
C ALA A 226 8.80 5.87 30.77
N ARG A 227 8.17 4.88 31.42
CA ARG A 227 7.92 4.90 32.86
C ARG A 227 9.21 5.00 33.66
N GLN A 228 10.20 4.19 33.32
CA GLN A 228 11.49 4.20 33.98
C GLN A 228 12.17 5.56 33.88
N LEU A 229 12.22 6.13 32.68
CA LEU A 229 12.84 7.46 32.44
C LEU A 229 12.07 8.58 33.14
N ALA A 230 10.73 8.54 33.12
CA ALA A 230 9.91 9.50 33.85
C ALA A 230 10.24 9.49 35.35
N GLY A 231 10.32 8.29 35.97
CA GLY A 231 10.72 8.15 37.37
C GLY A 231 12.10 8.68 37.67
N GLN A 232 13.09 8.48 36.77
CA GLN A 232 14.43 9.05 36.90
C GLN A 232 14.43 10.59 36.87
N PHE A 233 13.48 11.19 36.16
CA PHE A 233 13.31 12.64 36.10
C PHE A 233 12.38 13.20 37.21
N GLY A 234 11.98 12.35 38.17
CA GLY A 234 11.13 12.76 39.29
C GLY A 234 9.66 12.92 38.92
N PHE A 235 9.23 12.37 37.78
CA PHE A 235 7.84 12.39 37.32
C PHE A 235 7.19 11.02 37.53
N ASP A 236 6.09 10.97 38.32
CA ASP A 236 5.34 9.73 38.52
C ASP A 236 4.47 9.44 37.29
N ALA A 237 4.85 8.42 36.52
CA ALA A 237 4.12 7.94 35.36
C ALA A 237 3.29 6.67 35.66
N VAL A 238 3.22 6.27 36.93
CA VAL A 238 2.45 5.09 37.34
C VAL A 238 0.97 5.44 37.32
N ASP A 239 0.17 4.58 36.71
CA ASP A 239 -1.28 4.72 36.74
C ASP A 239 -1.78 4.19 38.09
N ASP A 240 -2.17 5.08 39.00
CA ASP A 240 -2.74 4.72 40.34
C ASP A 240 -3.98 3.81 40.26
N SER A 241 -4.58 3.71 39.07
CA SER A 241 -5.74 2.81 38.84
C SER A 241 -5.40 1.31 38.83
N ALA A 242 -4.11 0.92 38.80
CA ALA A 242 -3.67 -0.48 38.85
C ALA A 242 -3.36 -0.99 40.28
N ILE A 243 -3.37 -0.13 41.29
CA ILE A 243 -3.20 -0.53 42.68
C ILE A 243 -4.59 -0.87 43.25
N THR A 244 -5.09 -2.06 42.91
CA THR A 244 -6.18 -2.67 43.69
C THR A 244 -5.56 -3.08 45.01
N PRO A 245 -5.99 -2.52 46.16
CA PRO A 245 -5.47 -2.98 47.44
C PRO A 245 -5.83 -4.45 47.59
N ALA A 246 -4.81 -5.27 47.87
CA ALA A 246 -5.02 -6.66 48.22
C ALA A 246 -6.03 -6.70 49.38
N THR A 247 -7.23 -7.17 49.09
CA THR A 247 -8.29 -7.37 50.06
C THR A 247 -7.73 -8.33 51.11
N THR A 248 -7.39 -7.80 52.29
CA THR A 248 -7.19 -8.59 53.52
C THR A 248 -8.45 -9.39 53.75
N ARG A 249 -8.41 -10.68 53.48
CA ARG A 249 -9.44 -11.62 53.94
C ARG A 249 -9.30 -11.77 55.44
N PRO A 250 -10.42 -11.73 56.17
CA PRO A 250 -10.47 -12.01 57.61
C PRO A 250 -10.19 -13.48 57.93
#